data_e98bc313ece96de282201314a6d389f7
#
_entry.id   e98bc313ece96de282201314a6d389f7
#
_cell.length_a   1.000
_cell.length_b   1.000
_cell.length_c   1.000
_cell.angle_alpha   90.00
_cell.angle_beta   90.00
_cell.angle_gamma   90.00
#
_symmetry.space_group_name_H-M   'P 1'
#
loop_
_entity.id
_entity.type
_entity.pdbx_description
1 polymer ?
#
loop_
_entity_poly.entity_id
_entity_poly.type
_entity_poly.pdbx_seq_one_letter_code
_entity_poly.pdbx_strand_id
1 'polypeptide(L)'
;EIEMALAAGSTPDRISFGNTIKKERDIARAHALGVKLFAVDSDEEVEKVARAAPAAQVFCRILTDGAGAEWPLSRKFGCEPAMAVDVLMHAHALGLEAYGISFHVGSQQTRLAAWDQALAESKAIFDAMQARGITLKMVNLGGGFPTKYLKEVPGTGSYANAIHEALTKHFGNAIPETIIEPGRGMVGNAGVVKAEVVLISKKHANDNHRWVYLDIGKFGGL
;
A
#
# COMPACT_ATOMS: atom_id res chain seq x y z
N GLU A 1 10.03 1.31 -13.44
CA GLU A 1 8.76 0.56 -13.30
C GLU A 1 7.65 1.16 -14.16
N ILE A 2 7.32 2.48 -14.06
CA ILE A 2 6.30 3.15 -14.89
C ILE A 2 6.57 2.92 -16.38
N GLU A 3 7.79 3.18 -16.85
CA GLU A 3 8.18 2.98 -18.25
C GLU A 3 8.08 1.52 -18.70
N MET A 4 8.37 0.58 -17.78
CA MET A 4 8.20 -0.85 -18.07
C MET A 4 6.71 -1.21 -18.22
N ALA A 5 5.85 -0.65 -17.38
CA ALA A 5 4.40 -0.87 -17.48
C ALA A 5 3.84 -0.31 -18.79
N LEU A 6 4.27 0.90 -19.19
CA LEU A 6 3.90 1.51 -20.47
C LEU A 6 4.40 0.69 -21.66
N ALA A 7 5.65 0.22 -21.59
CA ALA A 7 6.22 -0.64 -22.64
C ALA A 7 5.52 -2.01 -22.74
N ALA A 8 4.93 -2.49 -21.64
CA ALA A 8 4.12 -3.70 -21.59
C ALA A 8 2.66 -3.49 -22.05
N GLY A 9 2.30 -2.27 -22.48
CA GLY A 9 0.98 -1.96 -23.03
C GLY A 9 -0.02 -1.37 -22.03
N SER A 10 0.41 -1.01 -20.81
CA SER A 10 -0.45 -0.22 -19.91
C SER A 10 -0.60 1.21 -20.41
N THR A 11 -1.69 1.87 -20.04
CA THR A 11 -1.91 3.30 -20.33
C THR A 11 -1.64 4.13 -19.07
N PRO A 12 -1.22 5.40 -19.19
CA PRO A 12 -0.87 6.24 -18.04
C PRO A 12 -2.01 6.43 -17.02
N ASP A 13 -3.25 6.45 -17.47
CA ASP A 13 -4.46 6.56 -16.65
C ASP A 13 -4.71 5.34 -15.77
N ARG A 14 -4.06 4.21 -16.08
CA ARG A 14 -4.10 2.96 -15.30
C ARG A 14 -2.88 2.77 -14.40
N ILE A 15 -2.06 3.78 -14.26
CA ILE A 15 -0.84 3.75 -13.45
C ILE A 15 -0.96 4.75 -12.31
N SER A 16 -0.68 4.29 -11.08
CA SER A 16 -0.48 5.16 -9.92
C SER A 16 0.97 5.11 -9.44
N PHE A 17 1.48 6.25 -8.98
CA PHE A 17 2.78 6.29 -8.31
C PHE A 17 2.57 6.08 -6.80
N GLY A 18 2.53 4.81 -6.37
CA GLY A 18 2.08 4.38 -5.04
C GLY A 18 3.08 4.57 -3.90
N ASN A 19 4.34 4.96 -4.17
CA ASN A 19 5.29 5.25 -3.10
C ASN A 19 5.02 6.65 -2.51
N THR A 20 4.86 6.74 -1.19
CA THR A 20 4.57 8.01 -0.51
C THR A 20 5.76 8.97 -0.46
N ILE A 21 6.99 8.49 -0.71
CA ILE A 21 8.20 9.31 -0.78
C ILE A 21 8.82 9.19 -2.17
N LYS A 22 8.87 10.28 -2.92
CA LYS A 22 9.34 10.31 -4.31
C LYS A 22 10.36 11.41 -4.51
N LYS A 23 11.34 11.20 -5.39
CA LYS A 23 12.20 12.29 -5.86
C LYS A 23 11.38 13.23 -6.74
N GLU A 24 11.53 14.53 -6.56
CA GLU A 24 10.77 15.54 -7.31
C GLU A 24 10.92 15.39 -8.83
N ARG A 25 12.15 15.08 -9.30
CA ARG A 25 12.40 14.78 -10.71
C ARG A 25 11.64 13.55 -11.24
N ASP A 26 11.41 12.54 -10.37
CA ASP A 26 10.70 11.32 -10.77
C ASP A 26 9.19 11.55 -10.80
N ILE A 27 8.67 12.45 -9.96
CA ILE A 27 7.29 12.96 -10.04
C ILE A 27 7.07 13.68 -11.37
N ALA A 28 7.95 14.64 -11.70
CA ALA A 28 7.89 15.39 -12.95
C ALA A 28 7.95 14.46 -14.17
N ARG A 29 8.82 13.45 -14.15
CA ARG A 29 8.93 12.45 -15.22
C ARG A 29 7.67 11.61 -15.37
N ALA A 30 7.12 11.10 -14.26
CA ALA A 30 5.87 10.34 -14.27
C ALA A 30 4.71 11.17 -14.82
N HIS A 31 4.60 12.43 -14.39
CA HIS A 31 3.59 13.35 -14.88
C HIS A 31 3.74 13.64 -16.38
N ALA A 32 4.97 13.86 -16.87
CA ALA A 32 5.26 14.05 -18.29
C ALA A 32 4.92 12.80 -19.14
N LEU A 33 4.95 11.61 -18.55
CA LEU A 33 4.50 10.37 -19.17
C LEU A 33 2.97 10.17 -19.13
N GLY A 34 2.24 11.12 -18.51
CA GLY A 34 0.79 11.10 -18.42
C GLY A 34 0.20 10.48 -17.16
N VAL A 35 1.04 10.03 -16.21
CA VAL A 35 0.57 9.54 -14.91
C VAL A 35 0.01 10.69 -14.08
N LYS A 36 -1.18 10.53 -13.56
CA LYS A 36 -1.90 11.59 -12.81
C LYS A 36 -2.10 11.28 -11.34
N LEU A 37 -2.02 10.03 -10.92
CA LEU A 37 -2.39 9.56 -9.59
C LEU A 37 -1.14 9.28 -8.73
N PHE A 38 -0.97 10.03 -7.63
CA PHE A 38 0.22 9.98 -6.76
C PHE A 38 -0.16 9.75 -5.30
N ALA A 39 0.56 8.84 -4.62
CA ALA A 39 0.43 8.64 -3.19
C ALA A 39 1.17 9.73 -2.41
N VAL A 40 0.58 10.16 -1.30
CA VAL A 40 1.18 11.11 -0.34
C VAL A 40 0.87 10.65 1.09
N ASP A 41 1.63 11.13 2.09
CA ASP A 41 1.36 10.91 3.51
C ASP A 41 1.87 12.06 4.39
N SER A 42 2.28 13.17 3.79
CA SER A 42 2.73 14.38 4.49
C SER A 42 2.57 15.63 3.63
N ASP A 43 2.56 16.79 4.27
CA ASP A 43 2.45 18.10 3.61
C ASP A 43 3.66 18.38 2.70
N GLU A 44 4.86 17.98 3.13
CA GLU A 44 6.08 18.17 2.35
C GLU A 44 6.06 17.37 1.04
N GLU A 45 5.45 16.18 1.05
CA GLU A 45 5.29 15.40 -0.17
C GLU A 45 4.21 16.00 -1.07
N VAL A 46 3.11 16.50 -0.50
CA VAL A 46 2.07 17.24 -1.25
C VAL A 46 2.66 18.43 -1.97
N GLU A 47 3.50 19.23 -1.30
CA GLU A 47 4.17 20.38 -1.91
C GLU A 47 5.07 19.98 -3.08
N LYS A 48 5.83 18.89 -2.96
CA LYS A 48 6.63 18.36 -4.08
C LYS A 48 5.77 17.95 -5.26
N VAL A 49 4.65 17.27 -4.99
CA VAL A 49 3.72 16.85 -6.05
C VAL A 49 3.11 18.08 -6.72
N ALA A 50 2.68 19.10 -5.96
CA ALA A 50 2.10 20.31 -6.50
C ALA A 50 3.08 21.08 -7.43
N ARG A 51 4.37 21.12 -7.07
CA ARG A 51 5.40 21.74 -7.93
C ARG A 51 5.72 20.94 -9.18
N ALA A 52 5.82 19.62 -9.05
CA ALA A 52 6.32 18.74 -10.12
C ALA A 52 5.24 18.13 -11.01
N ALA A 53 4.00 18.09 -10.54
CA ALA A 53 2.84 17.53 -11.23
C ALA A 53 1.58 18.38 -10.94
N PRO A 54 1.51 19.64 -11.44
CA PRO A 54 0.38 20.52 -11.19
C PRO A 54 -0.94 19.87 -11.65
N ALA A 55 -2.00 20.11 -10.86
CA ALA A 55 -3.33 19.53 -11.05
C ALA A 55 -3.40 17.98 -11.02
N ALA A 56 -2.39 17.31 -10.49
CA ALA A 56 -2.40 15.88 -10.32
C ALA A 56 -3.43 15.44 -9.27
N GLN A 57 -3.83 14.18 -9.35
CA GLN A 57 -4.65 13.49 -8.37
C GLN A 57 -3.78 12.95 -7.26
N VAL A 58 -4.17 13.13 -6.01
CA VAL A 58 -3.45 12.58 -4.86
C VAL A 58 -4.37 11.74 -3.99
N PHE A 59 -3.82 10.64 -3.48
CA PHE A 59 -4.44 9.83 -2.45
C PHE A 59 -3.53 9.75 -1.24
N CYS A 60 -4.12 9.92 -0.05
CA CYS A 60 -3.36 9.90 1.18
C CYS A 60 -3.30 8.49 1.75
N ARG A 61 -2.08 8.03 2.07
CA ARG A 61 -1.88 6.76 2.75
C ARG A 61 -2.01 6.93 4.26
N ILE A 62 -2.89 6.13 4.87
CA ILE A 62 -3.07 6.09 6.31
C ILE A 62 -2.34 4.91 6.95
N LEU A 63 -1.99 5.08 8.23
CA LEU A 63 -1.44 4.02 9.08
C LEU A 63 -2.52 2.98 9.39
N THR A 64 -2.09 1.73 9.55
CA THR A 64 -2.88 0.65 10.14
C THR A 64 -2.08 0.01 11.27
N ASP A 65 -2.74 -0.68 12.19
CA ASP A 65 -2.07 -1.33 13.32
C ASP A 65 -1.19 -2.51 12.89
N GLY A 66 -1.44 -3.09 11.72
CA GLY A 66 -0.72 -4.25 11.18
C GLY A 66 -0.88 -5.53 12.01
N ALA A 67 -1.81 -5.54 12.97
CA ALA A 67 -2.04 -6.69 13.83
C ALA A 67 -2.46 -7.92 13.02
N GLY A 68 -1.81 -9.06 13.26
CA GLY A 68 -2.03 -10.31 12.53
C GLY A 68 -1.23 -10.49 11.25
N ALA A 69 -0.46 -9.48 10.84
CA ALA A 69 0.51 -9.61 9.77
C ALA A 69 1.83 -10.22 10.27
N GLU A 70 2.50 -11.03 9.44
CA GLU A 70 3.86 -11.48 9.74
C GLU A 70 4.87 -10.33 9.67
N TRP A 71 4.56 -9.31 8.87
CA TRP A 71 5.35 -8.10 8.75
C TRP A 71 4.44 -6.86 8.76
N PRO A 72 4.27 -6.21 9.92
CA PRO A 72 3.29 -5.13 10.09
C PRO A 72 3.61 -3.84 9.32
N LEU A 73 4.84 -3.60 8.84
CA LEU A 73 5.25 -2.40 8.08
C LEU A 73 4.91 -1.06 8.77
N SER A 74 4.72 -1.08 10.08
CA SER A 74 4.19 0.04 10.84
C SER A 74 5.14 1.24 10.92
N ARG A 75 4.57 2.44 10.88
CA ARG A 75 5.16 3.76 11.16
C ARG A 75 6.18 4.33 10.16
N LYS A 76 6.59 3.59 9.15
CA LYS A 76 7.50 4.13 8.13
C LYS A 76 6.76 4.88 7.04
N PHE A 77 5.57 4.42 6.67
CA PHE A 77 4.73 4.99 5.63
C PHE A 77 3.30 5.13 6.11
N GLY A 78 2.66 6.20 5.69
CA GLY A 78 1.31 6.56 6.08
C GLY A 78 1.29 7.53 7.24
N CYS A 79 0.23 8.29 7.35
CA CYS A 79 -0.05 9.22 8.45
C CYS A 79 -1.25 8.76 9.28
N GLU A 80 -1.44 9.38 10.43
CA GLU A 80 -2.61 9.16 11.28
C GLU A 80 -3.89 9.56 10.51
N PRO A 81 -5.03 8.85 10.68
CA PRO A 81 -6.27 9.16 9.96
C PRO A 81 -6.75 10.60 10.11
N ALA A 82 -6.58 11.19 11.29
CA ALA A 82 -6.92 12.61 11.51
C ALA A 82 -6.04 13.55 10.67
N MET A 83 -4.74 13.27 10.58
CA MET A 83 -3.79 14.04 9.78
C MET A 83 -4.08 13.90 8.27
N ALA A 84 -4.60 12.76 7.82
CA ALA A 84 -4.92 12.56 6.40
C ALA A 84 -5.93 13.58 5.85
N VAL A 85 -6.86 14.04 6.68
CA VAL A 85 -7.80 15.10 6.31
C VAL A 85 -7.05 16.41 6.05
N ASP A 86 -6.12 16.77 6.92
CA ASP A 86 -5.35 18.01 6.78
C ASP A 86 -4.43 17.97 5.55
N VAL A 87 -3.76 16.83 5.32
CA VAL A 87 -2.92 16.59 4.13
C VAL A 87 -3.73 16.72 2.83
N LEU A 88 -4.95 16.15 2.78
CA LEU A 88 -5.81 16.26 1.59
C LEU A 88 -6.39 17.67 1.41
N MET A 89 -6.69 18.37 2.49
CA MET A 89 -7.10 19.77 2.44
C MET A 89 -5.96 20.67 1.94
N HIS A 90 -4.73 20.41 2.40
CA HIS A 90 -3.55 21.12 1.91
C HIS A 90 -3.32 20.87 0.41
N ALA A 91 -3.45 19.61 -0.02
CA ALA A 91 -3.36 19.25 -1.43
C ALA A 91 -4.39 20.02 -2.28
N HIS A 92 -5.64 20.09 -1.82
CA HIS A 92 -6.70 20.85 -2.49
C HIS A 92 -6.38 22.34 -2.55
N ALA A 93 -5.86 22.93 -1.48
CA ALA A 93 -5.46 24.34 -1.43
C ALA A 93 -4.33 24.67 -2.41
N LEU A 94 -3.44 23.72 -2.71
CA LEU A 94 -2.38 23.83 -3.70
C LEU A 94 -2.81 23.51 -5.15
N GLY A 95 -4.11 23.29 -5.38
CA GLY A 95 -4.65 23.01 -6.72
C GLY A 95 -4.50 21.57 -7.20
N LEU A 96 -4.18 20.64 -6.30
CA LEU A 96 -4.24 19.21 -6.58
C LEU A 96 -5.66 18.67 -6.37
N GLU A 97 -6.01 17.58 -7.04
CA GLU A 97 -7.26 16.88 -6.81
C GLU A 97 -7.09 15.90 -5.65
N ALA A 98 -7.71 16.18 -4.48
CA ALA A 98 -7.83 15.22 -3.39
C ALA A 98 -8.73 14.06 -3.86
N TYR A 99 -8.13 12.93 -4.25
CA TYR A 99 -8.81 11.87 -4.98
C TYR A 99 -9.23 10.70 -4.10
N GLY A 100 -8.44 10.34 -3.10
CA GLY A 100 -8.76 9.16 -2.31
C GLY A 100 -7.86 8.90 -1.13
N ILE A 101 -8.05 7.71 -0.57
CA ILE A 101 -7.31 7.16 0.58
C ILE A 101 -6.67 5.85 0.17
N SER A 102 -5.52 5.52 0.76
CA SER A 102 -4.93 4.20 0.71
C SER A 102 -4.47 3.73 2.08
N PHE A 103 -4.36 2.42 2.23
CA PHE A 103 -3.78 1.79 3.41
C PHE A 103 -3.06 0.49 3.03
N HIS A 104 -2.32 -0.10 3.97
CA HIS A 104 -1.72 -1.41 3.81
C HIS A 104 -1.77 -2.15 5.16
N VAL A 105 -2.49 -3.25 5.22
CA VAL A 105 -2.77 -4.00 6.46
C VAL A 105 -1.59 -4.83 7.00
N GLY A 106 -0.43 -4.72 6.40
CA GLY A 106 0.76 -5.52 6.71
C GLY A 106 0.90 -6.74 5.81
N SER A 107 2.14 -7.19 5.58
CA SER A 107 2.46 -8.29 4.68
C SER A 107 2.12 -9.65 5.31
N GLN A 108 1.66 -10.62 4.52
CA GLN A 108 1.17 -11.92 5.01
C GLN A 108 0.06 -11.75 6.07
N GLN A 109 -0.95 -10.95 5.77
CA GLN A 109 -2.05 -10.70 6.68
C GLN A 109 -3.05 -11.86 6.67
N THR A 110 -3.20 -12.52 7.81
CA THR A 110 -4.11 -13.66 7.96
C THR A 110 -5.45 -13.29 8.63
N ARG A 111 -5.55 -12.09 9.19
CA ARG A 111 -6.79 -11.58 9.80
C ARG A 111 -7.63 -10.86 8.76
N LEU A 112 -8.74 -11.46 8.36
CA LEU A 112 -9.69 -10.86 7.40
C LEU A 112 -10.25 -9.51 7.90
N ALA A 113 -10.48 -9.38 9.22
CA ALA A 113 -11.01 -8.18 9.85
C ALA A 113 -10.07 -6.94 9.75
N ALA A 114 -8.80 -7.11 9.36
CA ALA A 114 -7.88 -5.98 9.20
C ALA A 114 -8.35 -4.98 8.13
N TRP A 115 -8.99 -5.46 7.07
CA TRP A 115 -9.58 -4.60 6.04
C TRP A 115 -10.84 -3.88 6.51
N ASP A 116 -11.68 -4.50 7.34
CA ASP A 116 -12.89 -3.87 7.90
C ASP A 116 -12.53 -2.64 8.75
N GLN A 117 -11.53 -2.76 9.62
CA GLN A 117 -11.06 -1.65 10.44
C GLN A 117 -10.50 -0.50 9.58
N ALA A 118 -9.62 -0.80 8.63
CA ALA A 118 -9.02 0.22 7.76
C ALA A 118 -10.07 0.90 6.86
N LEU A 119 -11.10 0.18 6.43
CA LEU A 119 -12.22 0.74 5.68
C LEU A 119 -13.12 1.63 6.54
N ALA A 120 -13.31 1.30 7.82
CA ALA A 120 -14.03 2.17 8.76
C ALA A 120 -13.32 3.51 8.93
N GLU A 121 -11.99 3.49 9.11
CA GLU A 121 -11.15 4.70 9.20
C GLU A 121 -11.18 5.50 7.88
N SER A 122 -11.07 4.82 6.74
CA SER A 122 -11.18 5.46 5.43
C SER A 122 -12.54 6.14 5.26
N LYS A 123 -13.64 5.48 5.65
CA LYS A 123 -14.99 6.07 5.57
C LYS A 123 -15.12 7.33 6.42
N ALA A 124 -14.55 7.35 7.62
CA ALA A 124 -14.56 8.54 8.47
C ALA A 124 -13.86 9.73 7.79
N ILE A 125 -12.74 9.48 7.07
CA ILE A 125 -12.05 10.50 6.29
C ILE A 125 -12.91 10.97 5.10
N PHE A 126 -13.55 10.05 4.37
CA PHE A 126 -14.48 10.40 3.29
C PHE A 126 -15.57 11.34 3.78
N ASP A 127 -16.17 11.04 4.94
CA ASP A 127 -17.22 11.88 5.53
C ASP A 127 -16.69 13.26 5.97
N ALA A 128 -15.50 13.29 6.56
CA ALA A 128 -14.86 14.52 6.97
C ALA A 128 -14.49 15.44 5.78
N MET A 129 -14.06 14.86 4.65
CA MET A 129 -13.80 15.61 3.41
C MET A 129 -15.09 16.07 2.74
N GLN A 130 -16.12 15.22 2.71
CA GLN A 130 -17.43 15.57 2.17
C GLN A 130 -18.07 16.74 2.95
N ALA A 131 -17.94 16.75 4.27
CA ALA A 131 -18.41 17.87 5.11
C ALA A 131 -17.66 19.20 4.81
N ARG A 132 -16.50 19.14 4.18
CA ARG A 132 -15.71 20.31 3.71
C ARG A 132 -15.93 20.62 2.21
N GLY A 133 -16.91 19.96 1.58
CA GLY A 133 -17.24 20.17 0.17
C GLY A 133 -16.36 19.43 -0.83
N ILE A 134 -15.51 18.51 -0.37
CA ILE A 134 -14.61 17.71 -1.22
C ILE A 134 -15.06 16.26 -1.24
N THR A 135 -15.39 15.76 -2.42
CA THR A 135 -15.82 14.36 -2.61
C THR A 135 -14.62 13.51 -3.05
N LEU A 136 -14.16 12.62 -2.17
CA LEU A 136 -13.19 11.60 -2.52
C LEU A 136 -13.84 10.52 -3.40
N LYS A 137 -13.06 9.95 -4.33
CA LYS A 137 -13.56 9.04 -5.37
C LYS A 137 -13.02 7.63 -5.26
N MET A 138 -11.90 7.41 -4.55
CA MET A 138 -11.16 6.17 -4.60
C MET A 138 -10.70 5.72 -3.21
N VAL A 139 -10.73 4.41 -2.97
CA VAL A 139 -10.03 3.75 -1.87
C VAL A 139 -9.11 2.66 -2.41
N ASN A 140 -7.81 2.79 -2.13
CA ASN A 140 -6.82 1.76 -2.41
C ASN A 140 -6.62 0.90 -1.14
N LEU A 141 -7.08 -0.33 -1.21
CA LEU A 141 -7.09 -1.32 -0.12
C LEU A 141 -5.69 -1.91 0.16
N GLY A 142 -4.70 -1.47 -0.60
CA GLY A 142 -3.31 -1.90 -0.48
C GLY A 142 -3.08 -3.37 -0.76
N GLY A 143 -1.98 -3.85 -0.23
CA GLY A 143 -1.56 -5.24 -0.28
C GLY A 143 -1.81 -5.97 1.05
N GLY A 144 -0.96 -6.96 1.30
CA GLY A 144 -1.05 -7.79 2.51
C GLY A 144 -1.63 -9.17 2.26
N PHE A 145 -2.21 -9.40 1.09
CA PHE A 145 -2.76 -10.71 0.70
C PHE A 145 -1.67 -11.78 0.80
N PRO A 146 -1.90 -12.86 1.58
CA PRO A 146 -0.87 -13.85 1.83
C PRO A 146 -0.72 -14.82 0.66
N THR A 147 0.45 -15.43 0.58
CA THR A 147 0.67 -16.66 -0.17
C THR A 147 0.88 -17.84 0.79
N LYS A 148 0.51 -19.03 0.36
CA LYS A 148 0.77 -20.25 1.13
C LYS A 148 2.24 -20.65 0.96
N TYR A 149 2.94 -20.71 2.09
CA TYR A 149 4.26 -21.33 2.20
C TYR A 149 4.14 -22.66 2.95
N LEU A 150 4.61 -22.73 4.20
CA LEU A 150 4.51 -23.91 5.03
C LEU A 150 3.17 -24.00 5.79
N LYS A 151 2.58 -22.84 6.11
CA LYS A 151 1.32 -22.75 6.85
C LYS A 151 0.16 -22.52 5.91
N GLU A 152 -0.99 -23.08 6.25
CA GLU A 152 -2.25 -22.76 5.56
C GLU A 152 -2.64 -21.29 5.80
N VAL A 153 -3.20 -20.68 4.77
CA VAL A 153 -3.74 -19.31 4.80
C VAL A 153 -5.16 -19.33 4.24
N PRO A 154 -6.02 -18.39 4.63
CA PRO A 154 -7.34 -18.27 4.03
C PRO A 154 -7.25 -18.16 2.50
N GLY A 155 -8.17 -18.77 1.79
CA GLY A 155 -8.22 -18.70 0.33
C GLY A 155 -8.64 -17.31 -0.17
N THR A 156 -8.31 -16.99 -1.42
CA THR A 156 -8.62 -15.70 -2.07
C THR A 156 -10.10 -15.32 -1.96
N GLY A 157 -11.03 -16.30 -2.09
CA GLY A 157 -12.46 -16.07 -1.94
C GLY A 157 -12.85 -15.54 -0.55
N SER A 158 -12.17 -15.99 0.52
CA SER A 158 -12.43 -15.50 1.87
C SER A 158 -12.07 -14.02 2.01
N TYR A 159 -10.96 -13.58 1.40
CA TYR A 159 -10.58 -12.16 1.38
C TYR A 159 -11.56 -11.34 0.53
N ALA A 160 -11.93 -11.84 -0.65
CA ALA A 160 -12.88 -11.15 -1.51
C ALA A 160 -14.23 -10.92 -0.81
N ASN A 161 -14.76 -11.93 -0.15
CA ASN A 161 -16.02 -11.83 0.60
C ASN A 161 -15.90 -10.85 1.77
N ALA A 162 -14.86 -10.98 2.61
CA ALA A 162 -14.67 -10.09 3.76
C ALA A 162 -14.49 -8.62 3.34
N ILE A 163 -13.75 -8.36 2.27
CA ILE A 163 -13.57 -7.00 1.74
C ILE A 163 -14.90 -6.47 1.16
N HIS A 164 -15.63 -7.28 0.41
CA HIS A 164 -16.92 -6.88 -0.16
C HIS A 164 -17.95 -6.57 0.94
N GLU A 165 -18.04 -7.41 1.97
CA GLU A 165 -18.88 -7.18 3.14
C GLU A 165 -18.51 -5.88 3.87
N ALA A 166 -17.21 -5.63 4.08
CA ALA A 166 -16.73 -4.42 4.72
C ALA A 166 -17.00 -3.16 3.87
N LEU A 167 -16.78 -3.21 2.55
CA LEU A 167 -17.13 -2.11 1.63
C LEU A 167 -18.62 -1.80 1.67
N THR A 168 -19.47 -2.84 1.61
CA THR A 168 -20.92 -2.69 1.69
C THR A 168 -21.36 -2.13 3.04
N LYS A 169 -20.77 -2.61 4.13
CA LYS A 169 -21.04 -2.15 5.50
C LYS A 169 -20.76 -0.67 5.68
N HIS A 170 -19.63 -0.18 5.18
CA HIS A 170 -19.19 1.19 5.43
C HIS A 170 -19.65 2.19 4.38
N PHE A 171 -19.76 1.79 3.12
CA PHE A 171 -20.11 2.69 2.00
C PHE A 171 -21.52 2.45 1.44
N GLY A 172 -22.21 1.38 1.84
CA GLY A 172 -23.53 1.05 1.33
C GLY A 172 -23.53 0.86 -0.19
N ASN A 173 -24.43 1.53 -0.88
CA ASN A 173 -24.54 1.51 -2.34
C ASN A 173 -23.59 2.50 -3.04
N ALA A 174 -22.88 3.35 -2.28
CA ALA A 174 -21.95 4.36 -2.81
C ALA A 174 -20.49 3.94 -2.66
N ILE A 175 -20.19 2.68 -3.00
CA ILE A 175 -18.82 2.15 -2.97
C ILE A 175 -17.95 2.97 -3.94
N PRO A 176 -16.84 3.57 -3.48
CA PRO A 176 -15.93 4.32 -4.34
C PRO A 176 -15.19 3.39 -5.31
N GLU A 177 -14.48 3.96 -6.27
CA GLU A 177 -13.47 3.22 -7.04
C GLU A 177 -12.53 2.47 -6.09
N THR A 178 -12.25 1.20 -6.35
CA THR A 178 -11.41 0.36 -5.50
C THR A 178 -10.17 -0.14 -6.22
N ILE A 179 -9.02 -0.04 -5.56
CA ILE A 179 -7.75 -0.60 -6.02
C ILE A 179 -7.25 -1.61 -4.98
N ILE A 180 -6.62 -2.68 -5.43
CA ILE A 180 -5.88 -3.63 -4.59
C ILE A 180 -4.47 -3.82 -5.13
N GLU A 181 -3.52 -4.13 -4.23
CA GLU A 181 -2.10 -4.32 -4.54
C GLU A 181 -1.63 -5.72 -4.09
N PRO A 182 -2.11 -6.82 -4.69
CA PRO A 182 -1.97 -8.17 -4.13
C PRO A 182 -0.57 -8.79 -4.26
N GLY A 183 0.42 -8.10 -4.74
CA GLY A 183 1.81 -8.48 -5.00
C GLY A 183 2.22 -9.89 -4.55
N ARG A 184 2.51 -10.08 -3.25
CA ARG A 184 2.91 -11.37 -2.68
C ARG A 184 1.86 -12.48 -2.91
N GLY A 185 0.58 -12.17 -2.74
CA GLY A 185 -0.51 -13.14 -2.93
C GLY A 185 -0.57 -13.72 -4.33
N MET A 186 -0.06 -13.00 -5.35
CA MET A 186 -0.03 -13.45 -6.74
C MET A 186 1.24 -14.19 -7.12
N VAL A 187 2.41 -13.76 -6.61
CA VAL A 187 3.71 -14.23 -7.13
C VAL A 187 4.59 -14.89 -6.08
N GLY A 188 4.20 -14.90 -4.79
CA GLY A 188 5.07 -15.32 -3.71
C GLY A 188 5.49 -16.79 -3.74
N ASN A 189 4.75 -17.66 -4.41
CA ASN A 189 5.07 -19.07 -4.61
C ASN A 189 5.45 -19.41 -6.08
N ALA A 190 5.63 -18.40 -6.92
CA ALA A 190 5.98 -18.59 -8.33
C ALA A 190 7.49 -18.74 -8.55
N GLY A 191 8.31 -18.43 -7.53
CA GLY A 191 9.78 -18.47 -7.61
C GLY A 191 10.39 -19.44 -6.60
N VAL A 192 11.58 -19.92 -6.92
CA VAL A 192 12.42 -20.73 -6.04
C VAL A 192 13.81 -20.12 -5.98
N VAL A 193 14.33 -19.95 -4.77
CA VAL A 193 15.71 -19.48 -4.55
C VAL A 193 16.58 -20.70 -4.19
N LYS A 194 17.64 -20.92 -4.98
CA LYS A 194 18.69 -21.89 -4.65
C LYS A 194 19.83 -21.14 -3.97
N ALA A 195 20.15 -21.52 -2.73
CA ALA A 195 21.23 -20.92 -1.96
C ALA A 195 22.19 -22.01 -1.44
N GLU A 196 23.46 -21.68 -1.27
CA GLU A 196 24.47 -22.55 -0.67
C GLU A 196 24.52 -22.34 0.84
N VAL A 197 24.63 -23.42 1.61
CA VAL A 197 24.92 -23.34 3.04
C VAL A 197 26.44 -23.21 3.21
N VAL A 198 26.89 -22.00 3.50
CA VAL A 198 28.30 -21.65 3.65
C VAL A 198 28.86 -22.19 4.97
N LEU A 199 28.07 -22.11 6.05
CA LEU A 199 28.48 -22.53 7.38
C LEU A 199 27.29 -22.89 8.25
N ILE A 200 27.46 -23.91 9.08
CA ILE A 200 26.55 -24.20 10.20
C ILE A 200 27.37 -24.12 11.49
N SER A 201 26.94 -23.32 12.47
CA SER A 201 27.65 -23.18 13.73
C SER A 201 26.72 -23.09 14.93
N LYS A 202 27.25 -23.40 16.12
CA LYS A 202 26.67 -23.02 17.41
C LYS A 202 27.44 -21.84 17.97
N LYS A 203 26.80 -21.03 18.83
CA LYS A 203 27.47 -19.91 19.51
C LYS A 203 27.85 -20.25 20.94
N HIS A 204 27.21 -21.26 21.50
CA HIS A 204 27.57 -21.85 22.79
C HIS A 204 27.53 -23.39 22.70
N ALA A 205 28.39 -24.06 23.45
CA ALA A 205 28.49 -25.56 23.40
C ALA A 205 27.14 -26.26 23.66
N ASN A 206 26.34 -25.69 24.56
CA ASN A 206 25.05 -26.24 24.98
C ASN A 206 23.85 -25.64 24.22
N ASP A 207 24.07 -24.86 23.15
CA ASP A 207 23.00 -24.32 22.36
C ASP A 207 22.17 -25.44 21.70
N ASN A 208 20.86 -25.35 21.85
CA ASN A 208 19.90 -26.18 21.12
C ASN A 208 19.63 -25.64 19.70
N HIS A 209 20.07 -24.41 19.38
CA HIS A 209 19.93 -23.77 18.10
C HIS A 209 21.24 -23.78 17.32
N ARG A 210 21.13 -23.87 16.02
CA ARG A 210 22.25 -23.73 15.09
C ARG A 210 22.01 -22.51 14.19
N TRP A 211 23.06 -21.79 13.92
CA TRP A 211 23.07 -20.73 12.93
C TRP A 211 23.47 -21.31 11.57
N VAL A 212 22.61 -21.12 10.59
CA VAL A 212 22.86 -21.54 9.21
C VAL A 212 23.13 -20.27 8.40
N TYR A 213 24.32 -20.18 7.84
CA TYR A 213 24.76 -19.06 7.02
C TYR A 213 24.63 -19.46 5.55
N LEU A 214 23.92 -18.64 4.80
CA LEU A 214 23.70 -18.83 3.38
C LEU A 214 24.52 -17.80 2.57
N ASP A 215 24.79 -18.10 1.31
CA ASP A 215 25.41 -17.18 0.36
C ASP A 215 24.45 -16.08 -0.13
N ILE A 216 23.22 -16.06 0.39
CA ILE A 216 22.19 -15.05 0.14
C ILE A 216 21.65 -14.53 1.47
N GLY A 217 21.32 -13.26 1.53
CA GLY A 217 20.71 -12.62 2.69
C GLY A 217 19.44 -11.82 2.31
N LYS A 218 18.78 -11.30 3.32
CA LYS A 218 17.55 -10.52 3.18
C LYS A 218 17.64 -9.38 2.16
N PHE A 219 18.79 -8.72 2.09
CA PHE A 219 19.01 -7.62 1.13
C PHE A 219 19.46 -8.10 -0.25
N GLY A 220 19.75 -9.37 -0.39
CA GLY A 220 20.17 -10.00 -1.65
C GLY A 220 19.06 -10.78 -2.36
N GLY A 221 17.86 -10.83 -1.79
CA GLY A 221 16.71 -11.46 -2.44
C GLY A 221 15.90 -12.46 -1.59
N LEU A 222 16.14 -12.53 -0.27
CA LEU A 222 15.28 -13.31 0.64
C LEU A 222 14.12 -12.48 1.18
#